data_06b1429873957bc9f4687d3b4e3a962e
#
_entry.id   06b1429873957bc9f4687d3b4e3a962e
#
_cell.length_a   1.000
_cell.length_b   1.000
_cell.length_c   1.000
_cell.angle_alpha   90.00
_cell.angle_beta   90.00
_cell.angle_gamma   90.00
#
_symmetry.space_group_name_H-M   'P 1'
#
loop_
_entity.id
_entity.type
_entity.pdbx_description
1 polymer ?
#
loop_
_entity_poly.entity_id
_entity_poly.type
_entity_poly.pdbx_seq_one_letter_code
_entity_poly.pdbx_strand_id
1 'polypeptide(L)'
;MFPSPFKPNTSLLSLLPTEPPTPSLAIGTTTSLPPTPPTFTENPQFLAILQSVLHVYATYDPELKSQASAFASPGGFNLGGSSREGASRASQQGGMGGANRGGWVHVGDTRNPPDWGRIAWPEDIFGSVEVDGNGNFVGEGGNYQASGTYRIVTREGV
;
A
#
# COMPACT_ATOMS: atom_id res chain seq x y z
N MET A 1 -12.04 20.00 -3.23
CA MET A 1 -12.11 20.10 -1.76
C MET A 1 -13.33 20.93 -1.41
N PHE A 2 -14.10 20.52 -0.39
CA PHE A 2 -15.41 21.09 -0.09
C PHE A 2 -15.52 21.39 1.40
N PRO A 3 -16.23 22.48 1.81
CA PRO A 3 -16.56 22.68 3.22
C PRO A 3 -17.36 21.47 3.74
N SER A 4 -17.04 20.99 4.93
CA SER A 4 -17.75 19.84 5.50
C SER A 4 -19.18 20.22 5.87
N PRO A 5 -20.20 19.48 5.41
CA PRO A 5 -21.59 19.73 5.82
C PRO A 5 -21.87 19.27 7.25
N PHE A 6 -20.95 18.52 7.87
CA PHE A 6 -21.19 17.89 9.18
C PHE A 6 -20.47 18.57 10.34
N LYS A 7 -19.36 19.28 10.10
CA LYS A 7 -18.57 19.93 11.14
C LYS A 7 -18.12 21.32 10.70
N PRO A 8 -18.37 22.37 11.48
CA PRO A 8 -17.84 23.71 11.22
C PRO A 8 -16.31 23.68 11.25
N ASN A 9 -15.67 24.52 10.46
CA ASN A 9 -14.23 24.66 10.33
C ASN A 9 -13.47 23.38 9.90
N THR A 10 -14.15 22.48 9.20
CA THR A 10 -13.51 21.30 8.61
C THR A 10 -13.79 21.26 7.11
N SER A 11 -12.81 20.78 6.35
CA SER A 11 -12.93 20.56 4.91
C SER A 11 -12.99 19.07 4.60
N LEU A 12 -13.90 18.70 3.70
CA LEU A 12 -14.01 17.35 3.16
C LEU A 12 -13.05 17.23 1.98
N LEU A 13 -12.22 16.20 1.97
CA LEU A 13 -11.33 15.89 0.85
C LEU A 13 -11.92 14.75 0.03
N SER A 14 -12.05 14.96 -1.28
CA SER A 14 -12.52 13.96 -2.23
C SER A 14 -11.62 13.97 -3.46
N LEU A 15 -11.37 12.78 -4.03
CA LEU A 15 -10.70 12.61 -5.31
C LEU A 15 -11.68 12.74 -6.48
N LEU A 16 -12.98 12.75 -6.21
CA LEU A 16 -14.02 12.86 -7.23
C LEU A 16 -14.42 14.32 -7.43
N PRO A 17 -14.65 14.76 -8.68
CA PRO A 17 -15.07 16.12 -9.01
C PRO A 17 -16.57 16.37 -8.79
N THR A 18 -17.31 15.42 -8.21
CA THR A 18 -18.77 15.52 -8.02
C THR A 18 -19.17 16.58 -7.01
N GLU A 19 -20.16 17.39 -7.36
CA GLU A 19 -20.79 18.39 -6.48
C GLU A 19 -22.29 18.13 -6.35
N PRO A 20 -22.83 17.98 -5.13
CA PRO A 20 -22.13 17.93 -3.84
C PRO A 20 -21.29 16.66 -3.69
N PRO A 21 -20.21 16.70 -2.87
CA PRO A 21 -19.36 15.53 -2.68
C PRO A 21 -20.12 14.42 -1.94
N THR A 22 -19.92 13.20 -2.38
CA THR A 22 -20.48 12.01 -1.71
C THR A 22 -19.64 11.68 -0.47
N PRO A 23 -20.19 11.79 0.76
CA PRO A 23 -19.41 11.62 1.98
C PRO A 23 -18.72 10.26 2.14
N SER A 24 -19.38 9.18 1.67
CA SER A 24 -18.84 7.82 1.73
C SER A 24 -17.63 7.61 0.82
N LEU A 25 -17.51 8.41 -0.25
CA LEU A 25 -16.42 8.34 -1.22
C LEU A 25 -15.33 9.41 -0.96
N ALA A 26 -15.52 10.24 0.06
CA ALA A 26 -14.50 11.18 0.48
C ALA A 26 -13.36 10.43 1.18
N ILE A 27 -12.12 10.85 0.92
CA ILE A 27 -10.94 10.23 1.56
C ILE A 27 -10.85 10.53 3.06
N GLY A 28 -11.40 11.68 3.47
CA GLY A 28 -11.44 12.08 4.87
C GLY A 28 -11.75 13.55 5.06
N THR A 29 -11.56 14.03 6.28
CA THR A 29 -11.78 15.43 6.68
C THR A 29 -10.52 16.03 7.29
N THR A 30 -10.28 17.31 7.04
CA THR A 30 -9.14 18.02 7.63
C THR A 30 -9.57 19.34 8.28
N THR A 31 -8.84 19.75 9.31
CA THR A 31 -9.03 21.04 10.00
C THR A 31 -8.06 22.11 9.51
N SER A 32 -7.03 21.75 8.74
CA SER A 32 -6.05 22.69 8.19
C SER A 32 -5.73 22.38 6.73
N LEU A 33 -5.17 23.37 6.04
CA LEU A 33 -4.71 23.29 4.67
C LEU A 33 -3.29 23.83 4.56
N PRO A 34 -2.37 23.07 3.98
CA PRO A 34 -2.51 21.68 3.50
C PRO A 34 -2.82 20.70 4.66
N PRO A 35 -3.45 19.55 4.36
CA PRO A 35 -3.70 18.51 5.37
C PRO A 35 -2.39 17.91 5.86
N THR A 36 -2.32 17.64 7.16
CA THR A 36 -1.17 16.99 7.79
C THR A 36 -1.67 15.79 8.62
N PRO A 37 -0.82 14.80 8.93
CA PRO A 37 -1.25 13.64 9.71
C PRO A 37 -2.05 13.96 10.98
N PRO A 38 -1.68 14.97 11.80
CA PRO A 38 -2.46 15.29 12.99
C PRO A 38 -3.77 16.05 12.73
N THR A 39 -3.92 16.68 11.57
CA THR A 39 -5.12 17.48 11.23
C THR A 39 -6.11 16.75 10.34
N PHE A 40 -5.71 15.59 9.81
CA PHE A 40 -6.50 14.79 8.90
C PHE A 40 -7.14 13.61 9.63
N THR A 41 -8.42 13.39 9.38
CA THR A 41 -9.16 12.22 9.85
C THR A 41 -9.60 11.40 8.64
N GLU A 42 -9.08 10.20 8.53
CA GLU A 42 -9.39 9.26 7.44
C GLU A 42 -10.86 8.82 7.49
N ASN A 43 -11.42 8.57 6.32
CA ASN A 43 -12.76 8.00 6.21
C ASN A 43 -12.69 6.46 6.16
N PRO A 44 -13.17 5.75 7.18
CA PRO A 44 -13.10 4.29 7.22
C PRO A 44 -13.94 3.62 6.11
N GLN A 45 -15.00 4.27 5.63
CA GLN A 45 -15.79 3.77 4.50
C GLN A 45 -14.98 3.80 3.21
N PHE A 46 -14.25 4.88 2.96
CA PHE A 46 -13.36 4.98 1.81
C PHE A 46 -12.24 3.93 1.91
N LEU A 47 -11.61 3.77 3.06
CA LEU A 47 -10.56 2.76 3.25
C LEU A 47 -11.08 1.34 3.01
N ALA A 48 -12.29 1.03 3.45
CA ALA A 48 -12.92 -0.28 3.19
C ALA A 48 -13.15 -0.52 1.68
N ILE A 49 -13.61 0.51 0.95
CA ILE A 49 -13.76 0.45 -0.51
C ILE A 49 -12.40 0.27 -1.18
N LEU A 50 -11.40 1.06 -0.79
CA LEU A 50 -10.04 0.95 -1.32
C LEU A 50 -9.48 -0.46 -1.15
N GLN A 51 -9.59 -1.03 0.05
CA GLN A 51 -9.10 -2.38 0.33
C GLN A 51 -9.86 -3.45 -0.47
N SER A 52 -11.18 -3.29 -0.68
CA SER A 52 -11.96 -4.22 -1.50
C SER A 52 -11.54 -4.18 -2.98
N VAL A 53 -11.22 -3.00 -3.50
CA VAL A 53 -10.71 -2.83 -4.86
C VAL A 53 -9.32 -3.46 -5.00
N LEU A 54 -8.44 -3.20 -4.04
CA LEU A 54 -7.09 -3.78 -4.05
C LEU A 54 -7.12 -5.31 -3.97
N HIS A 55 -7.99 -5.88 -3.15
CA HIS A 55 -8.17 -7.33 -3.08
C HIS A 55 -8.49 -7.98 -4.43
N VAL A 56 -9.26 -7.28 -5.27
CA VAL A 56 -9.67 -7.81 -6.59
C VAL A 56 -8.62 -7.49 -7.66
N TYR A 57 -8.03 -6.29 -7.63
CA TYR A 57 -7.29 -5.75 -8.77
C TYR A 57 -5.77 -5.67 -8.56
N ALA A 58 -5.23 -5.84 -7.36
CA ALA A 58 -3.80 -5.69 -7.11
C ALA A 58 -2.93 -6.56 -8.04
N THR A 59 -3.33 -7.80 -8.29
CA THR A 59 -2.60 -8.74 -9.16
C THR A 59 -2.58 -8.36 -10.65
N TYR A 60 -3.38 -7.37 -11.06
CA TYR A 60 -3.37 -6.84 -12.43
C TYR A 60 -2.34 -5.72 -12.62
N ASP A 61 -1.82 -5.16 -11.53
CA ASP A 61 -0.81 -4.10 -11.58
C ASP A 61 0.46 -4.58 -12.29
N PRO A 62 0.94 -3.84 -13.33
CA PRO A 62 2.15 -4.21 -14.07
C PRO A 62 3.42 -4.19 -13.20
N GLU A 63 3.53 -3.25 -12.28
CA GLU A 63 4.68 -3.17 -11.38
C GLU A 63 4.73 -4.36 -10.44
N LEU A 64 3.57 -4.72 -9.87
CA LEU A 64 3.46 -5.89 -9.01
C LEU A 64 3.81 -7.19 -9.74
N LYS A 65 3.38 -7.32 -11.01
CA LYS A 65 3.78 -8.44 -11.90
C LYS A 65 5.27 -8.47 -12.15
N SER A 66 5.88 -7.31 -12.35
CA SER A 66 7.33 -7.20 -12.54
C SER A 66 8.09 -7.67 -11.29
N GLN A 67 7.65 -7.22 -10.12
CA GLN A 67 8.22 -7.65 -8.84
C GLN A 67 8.02 -9.15 -8.60
N ALA A 68 6.84 -9.68 -8.89
CA ALA A 68 6.56 -11.12 -8.80
C ALA A 68 7.48 -11.95 -9.72
N SER A 69 7.71 -11.48 -10.94
CA SER A 69 8.59 -12.13 -11.90
C SER A 69 10.05 -12.19 -11.42
N ALA A 70 10.47 -11.25 -10.57
CA ALA A 70 11.80 -11.28 -9.98
C ALA A 70 12.02 -12.49 -9.05
N PHE A 71 10.96 -13.06 -8.46
CA PHE A 71 11.06 -14.30 -7.68
C PHE A 71 11.43 -15.52 -8.55
N ALA A 72 11.02 -15.53 -9.80
CA ALA A 72 11.33 -16.61 -10.74
C ALA A 72 12.76 -16.52 -11.30
N SER A 73 13.42 -15.36 -11.18
CA SER A 73 14.74 -15.16 -11.75
C SER A 73 15.85 -15.73 -10.86
N PRO A 74 16.89 -16.36 -11.44
CA PRO A 74 18.05 -16.80 -10.68
C PRO A 74 18.78 -15.67 -9.92
N GLY A 75 18.62 -14.42 -10.39
CA GLY A 75 19.19 -13.23 -9.77
C GLY A 75 18.31 -12.60 -8.69
N GLY A 76 17.04 -12.98 -8.57
CA GLY A 76 16.12 -12.51 -7.54
C GLY A 76 16.57 -12.85 -6.12
N PHE A 77 17.49 -13.81 -6.01
CA PHE A 77 18.14 -14.20 -4.76
C PHE A 77 18.96 -13.07 -4.10
N ASN A 78 19.41 -12.07 -4.85
CA ASN A 78 20.33 -11.04 -4.36
C ASN A 78 19.70 -9.64 -4.18
N LEU A 79 18.43 -9.44 -4.51
CA LEU A 79 17.79 -8.12 -4.41
C LEU A 79 17.25 -7.79 -2.99
N GLY A 80 17.33 -8.72 -2.05
CA GLY A 80 16.73 -8.56 -0.73
C GLY A 80 17.64 -8.79 0.49
N GLY A 81 18.94 -8.98 0.36
CA GLY A 81 19.67 -9.28 1.55
C GLY A 81 21.18 -9.32 1.43
N SER A 82 21.86 -8.31 1.92
CA SER A 82 23.20 -8.50 2.45
C SER A 82 23.08 -9.47 3.65
N SER A 83 23.54 -10.70 3.46
CA SER A 83 23.74 -11.66 4.55
C SER A 83 24.75 -11.11 5.55
N ARG A 84 24.25 -10.45 6.58
CA ARG A 84 24.99 -10.28 7.83
C ARG A 84 24.46 -11.32 8.80
N GLU A 85 25.26 -12.35 9.03
CA GLU A 85 25.10 -13.23 10.17
C GLU A 85 24.98 -12.37 11.43
N GLY A 86 23.84 -12.44 12.11
CA GLY A 86 23.67 -11.83 13.42
C GLY A 86 22.43 -10.97 13.65
N ALA A 87 21.54 -10.75 12.68
CA ALA A 87 20.32 -9.98 12.91
C ALA A 87 19.15 -10.91 13.27
N SER A 88 18.78 -10.83 14.53
CA SER A 88 17.67 -11.50 15.21
C SER A 88 16.32 -11.40 14.47
N ARG A 89 15.62 -12.46 14.54
CA ARG A 89 14.23 -12.92 14.34
C ARG A 89 13.05 -11.91 14.20
N ALA A 90 13.29 -10.62 14.02
CA ALA A 90 12.22 -9.61 13.93
C ALA A 90 11.83 -9.21 12.50
N SER A 91 12.45 -9.76 11.46
CA SER A 91 12.21 -9.39 10.05
C SER A 91 11.64 -10.53 9.21
N GLN A 92 10.79 -11.38 9.78
CA GLN A 92 10.19 -12.48 9.01
C GLN A 92 9.03 -12.04 8.07
N GLN A 93 8.82 -10.76 7.91
CA GLN A 93 7.76 -10.23 7.04
C GLN A 93 8.26 -9.60 5.73
N GLY A 94 9.55 -9.59 5.48
CA GLY A 94 10.14 -9.22 4.20
C GLY A 94 10.55 -10.48 3.44
N GLY A 95 9.76 -10.89 2.45
CA GLY A 95 9.91 -12.13 1.73
C GLY A 95 11.32 -12.39 1.21
N MET A 96 12.04 -13.26 1.88
CA MET A 96 13.24 -13.88 1.34
C MET A 96 12.81 -15.05 0.45
N GLY A 97 12.52 -14.77 -0.83
CA GLY A 97 12.38 -15.79 -1.85
C GLY A 97 13.72 -16.46 -2.08
N GLY A 98 13.88 -17.68 -1.60
CA GLY A 98 14.94 -18.57 -2.10
C GLY A 98 14.46 -19.18 -3.41
N ALA A 99 15.39 -19.59 -4.29
CA ALA A 99 15.04 -20.32 -5.50
C ALA A 99 14.03 -21.44 -5.18
N ASN A 100 12.89 -21.46 -5.85
CA ASN A 100 11.73 -22.33 -5.61
C ASN A 100 10.97 -22.11 -4.29
N ARG A 101 11.16 -20.99 -3.60
CA ARG A 101 10.32 -20.61 -2.46
C ARG A 101 9.48 -19.40 -2.84
N GLY A 102 8.18 -19.46 -2.56
CA GLY A 102 7.30 -18.34 -2.65
C GLY A 102 7.60 -17.27 -1.59
N GLY A 103 6.94 -16.13 -1.69
CA GLY A 103 7.10 -15.03 -0.76
C GLY A 103 5.95 -14.04 -0.86
N TRP A 104 6.13 -12.87 -0.26
CA TRP A 104 5.16 -11.80 -0.28
C TRP A 104 5.71 -10.59 -1.02
N VAL A 105 4.91 -10.03 -1.91
CA VAL A 105 5.22 -8.79 -2.62
C VAL A 105 4.30 -7.69 -2.09
N HIS A 106 4.88 -6.54 -1.77
CA HIS A 106 4.11 -5.41 -1.23
C HIS A 106 3.44 -4.62 -2.34
N VAL A 107 2.18 -4.29 -2.10
CA VAL A 107 1.40 -3.36 -2.93
C VAL A 107 1.59 -1.97 -2.35
N GLY A 108 2.43 -1.17 -2.98
CA GLY A 108 2.81 0.16 -2.50
C GLY A 108 1.95 1.28 -3.08
N ASP A 109 1.90 2.39 -2.37
CA ASP A 109 1.34 3.65 -2.87
C ASP A 109 2.39 4.36 -3.73
N THR A 110 2.10 4.49 -5.02
CA THR A 110 3.03 5.10 -5.98
C THR A 110 3.12 6.63 -5.88
N ARG A 111 2.32 7.27 -5.03
CA ARG A 111 2.42 8.71 -4.77
C ARG A 111 3.75 9.07 -4.10
N ASN A 112 4.27 8.15 -3.27
CA ASN A 112 5.57 8.28 -2.61
C ASN A 112 6.41 7.02 -2.88
N PRO A 113 7.02 6.92 -4.09
CA PRO A 113 7.81 5.74 -4.44
C PRO A 113 9.05 5.66 -3.54
N PRO A 114 9.43 4.47 -3.07
CA PRO A 114 10.63 4.30 -2.28
C PRO A 114 11.88 4.61 -3.12
N ASP A 115 12.95 5.04 -2.44
CA ASP A 115 14.27 5.14 -3.06
C ASP A 115 14.68 3.81 -3.70
N TRP A 116 15.45 3.89 -4.76
CA TRP A 116 15.92 2.70 -5.46
C TRP A 116 16.63 1.72 -4.51
N GLY A 117 16.19 0.45 -4.53
CA GLY A 117 16.72 -0.59 -3.67
C GLY A 117 16.20 -0.56 -2.21
N ARG A 118 15.23 0.30 -1.89
CA ARG A 118 14.56 0.33 -0.59
C ARG A 118 13.13 -0.21 -0.67
N ILE A 119 12.63 -0.68 0.46
CA ILE A 119 11.23 -1.05 0.65
C ILE A 119 10.47 0.23 1.01
N ALA A 120 9.23 0.37 0.52
CA ALA A 120 8.34 1.47 0.87
C ALA A 120 8.15 1.56 2.39
N TRP A 121 7.87 2.77 2.89
CA TRP A 121 7.52 2.95 4.29
C TRP A 121 6.23 2.18 4.63
N PRO A 122 6.07 1.67 5.86
CA PRO A 122 4.86 0.94 6.24
C PRO A 122 3.56 1.72 6.01
N GLU A 123 3.62 3.05 6.12
CA GLU A 123 2.49 3.95 5.86
C GLU A 123 2.13 4.09 4.38
N ASP A 124 3.04 3.72 3.47
CA ASP A 124 2.84 3.73 2.02
C ASP A 124 2.51 2.33 1.46
N ILE A 125 2.36 1.33 2.29
CA ILE A 125 2.04 -0.04 1.87
C ILE A 125 0.54 -0.30 2.08
N PHE A 126 -0.20 -0.50 0.98
CA PHE A 126 -1.62 -0.88 1.02
C PHE A 126 -1.84 -2.26 1.61
N GLY A 127 -0.99 -3.19 1.25
CA GLY A 127 -1.08 -4.60 1.60
C GLY A 127 0.00 -5.42 0.92
N SER A 128 -0.17 -6.74 0.93
CA SER A 128 0.78 -7.66 0.33
C SER A 128 0.04 -8.79 -0.38
N VAL A 129 0.63 -9.31 -1.43
CA VAL A 129 0.16 -10.49 -2.18
C VAL A 129 1.19 -11.60 -2.10
N GLU A 130 0.71 -12.83 -2.08
CA GLU A 130 1.54 -14.02 -2.06
C GLU A 130 1.92 -14.44 -3.47
N VAL A 131 3.19 -14.78 -3.67
CA VAL A 131 3.74 -15.31 -4.92
C VAL A 131 4.43 -16.65 -4.69
N ASP A 132 4.35 -17.54 -5.66
CA ASP A 132 5.08 -18.81 -5.64
C ASP A 132 6.54 -18.62 -6.10
N GLY A 133 7.33 -19.70 -6.03
CA GLY A 133 8.74 -19.69 -6.49
C GLY A 133 8.92 -19.49 -8.00
N ASN A 134 7.85 -19.51 -8.78
CA ASN A 134 7.84 -19.27 -10.22
C ASN A 134 7.39 -17.84 -10.57
N GLY A 135 7.08 -17.01 -9.55
CA GLY A 135 6.63 -15.66 -9.75
C GLY A 135 5.15 -15.53 -10.10
N ASN A 136 4.35 -16.57 -9.85
CA ASN A 136 2.91 -16.51 -10.04
C ASN A 136 2.22 -16.14 -8.74
N PHE A 137 1.12 -15.39 -8.82
CA PHE A 137 0.29 -15.10 -7.66
C PHE A 137 -0.44 -16.36 -7.18
N VAL A 138 -0.42 -16.58 -5.86
CA VAL A 138 -1.02 -17.74 -5.23
C VAL A 138 -2.49 -17.46 -4.90
N GLY A 139 -3.38 -18.39 -5.24
CA GLY A 139 -4.80 -18.30 -4.92
C GLY A 139 -5.54 -17.18 -5.67
N GLU A 140 -6.76 -16.93 -5.25
CA GLU A 140 -7.58 -15.86 -5.81
C GLU A 140 -7.07 -14.50 -5.31
N GLY A 141 -6.83 -13.57 -6.24
CA GLY A 141 -6.32 -12.25 -5.90
C GLY A 141 -4.93 -12.24 -5.26
N GLY A 142 -4.12 -13.31 -5.39
CA GLY A 142 -2.80 -13.39 -4.77
C GLY A 142 -2.84 -13.51 -3.25
N ASN A 143 -3.91 -14.06 -2.66
CA ASN A 143 -4.11 -14.11 -1.20
C ASN A 143 -3.88 -12.74 -0.55
N TYR A 144 -4.36 -11.67 -1.18
CA TYR A 144 -4.14 -10.31 -0.73
C TYR A 144 -4.44 -10.11 0.76
N GLN A 145 -3.50 -9.51 1.47
CA GLN A 145 -3.66 -9.13 2.88
C GLN A 145 -3.43 -7.63 3.04
N ALA A 146 -4.45 -6.95 3.58
CA ALA A 146 -4.39 -5.52 3.84
C ALA A 146 -3.34 -5.18 4.91
N SER A 147 -2.62 -4.09 4.69
CA SER A 147 -1.74 -3.50 5.71
C SER A 147 -2.56 -2.66 6.69
N GLY A 148 -2.39 -2.87 7.98
CA GLY A 148 -2.97 -2.03 9.02
C GLY A 148 -2.24 -0.69 9.22
N THR A 149 -1.09 -0.51 8.58
CA THR A 149 -0.22 0.66 8.74
C THR A 149 -0.40 1.72 7.67
N TYR A 150 -1.10 1.41 6.57
CA TYR A 150 -1.35 2.37 5.49
C TYR A 150 -2.03 3.64 6.00
N ARG A 151 -1.60 4.80 5.48
CA ARG A 151 -2.17 6.13 5.74
C ARG A 151 -2.32 6.92 4.45
N ILE A 152 -3.47 7.60 4.32
CA ILE A 152 -3.76 8.43 3.14
C ILE A 152 -2.91 9.70 3.16
N VAL A 153 -2.74 10.30 4.33
CA VAL A 153 -1.90 11.49 4.53
C VAL A 153 -0.69 11.09 5.34
N THR A 154 0.48 11.22 4.73
CA THR A 154 1.77 10.95 5.35
C THR A 154 2.52 12.26 5.62
N ARG A 155 3.74 12.17 6.09
CA ARG A 155 4.61 13.34 6.30
C ARG A 155 4.97 14.05 5.01
N GLU A 156 4.94 13.32 3.89
CA GLU A 156 5.25 13.83 2.55
C GLU A 156 4.02 14.53 1.90
N GLY A 157 2.84 14.43 2.52
CA GLY A 157 1.61 15.08 2.06
C GLY A 157 0.50 14.08 1.69
N VAL A 158 -0.36 14.51 0.73
CA VAL A 158 -1.49 13.74 0.19
C VAL A 158 -1.16 13.24 -1.20
#